data_0b0404199e1156b4a814d9c5fb9d8c76
#
_entry.id   0b0404199e1156b4a814d9c5fb9d8c76
#
_cell.length_a   1.000
_cell.length_b   1.000
_cell.length_c   1.000
_cell.angle_alpha   90.00
_cell.angle_beta   90.00
_cell.angle_gamma   90.00
#
_symmetry.space_group_name_H-M   'P 1'
#
loop_
_entity.id
_entity.type
_entity.pdbx_description
1 polymer ?
#
loop_
_entity_poly.entity_id
_entity_poly.type
_entity_poly.pdbx_seq_one_letter_code
_entity_poly.pdbx_strand_id
1 'polypeptide(L)'
;MLSSRGGGALYDIGCYCIHASRYAFGALPKRVVGLIERDPKFGTDRLTSAILDFPGGQAIFTCSTQLVPYQRVHFLGTKGRIEIEIPFNAPRDRPTRMFLDETGDIFGSGIVTEAFDTADQYTMQGDAFSRAVLEGGEVPVPLEDAIANMAVIEAVFQSAARGEWVTL
;
A
#
# COMPACT_ATOMS: atom_id res chain seq x y z
N MET A 1 12.94 -23.23 -3.33
CA MET A 1 13.89 -22.60 -2.38
C MET A 1 13.65 -21.11 -2.14
N LEU A 2 13.19 -20.31 -3.09
CA LEU A 2 12.87 -18.89 -2.90
C LEU A 2 11.59 -18.66 -2.05
N SER A 3 10.61 -19.56 -2.15
CA SER A 3 9.36 -19.47 -1.37
C SER A 3 9.57 -19.62 0.16
N SER A 4 10.65 -20.25 0.59
CA SER A 4 10.96 -20.45 2.02
C SER A 4 11.73 -19.28 2.65
N ARG A 5 12.09 -18.25 1.84
CA ARG A 5 12.89 -17.09 2.31
C ARG A 5 12.09 -15.78 2.32
N GLY A 6 10.78 -15.86 2.13
CA GLY A 6 9.97 -14.68 1.81
C GLY A 6 10.30 -14.19 0.40
N GLY A 7 9.38 -13.64 -0.29
CA GLY A 7 9.52 -13.15 -1.65
C GLY A 7 8.21 -13.32 -2.39
N GLY A 8 8.07 -12.61 -3.49
CA GLY A 8 6.84 -12.55 -4.25
C GLY A 8 6.19 -11.17 -4.16
N ALA A 9 5.18 -10.97 -5.00
CA ALA A 9 4.57 -9.66 -5.19
C ALA A 9 3.90 -9.10 -3.92
N LEU A 10 3.30 -9.95 -3.10
CA LEU A 10 2.56 -9.51 -1.92
C LEU A 10 3.50 -9.01 -0.81
N TYR A 11 4.62 -9.72 -0.55
CA TYR A 11 5.60 -9.26 0.43
C TYR A 11 6.37 -8.04 -0.04
N ASP A 12 6.78 -8.00 -1.33
CA ASP A 12 7.67 -6.96 -1.86
C ASP A 12 6.92 -5.67 -2.21
N ILE A 13 5.71 -5.78 -2.77
CA ILE A 13 4.93 -4.65 -3.28
C ILE A 13 3.58 -4.50 -2.56
N GLY A 14 2.87 -5.60 -2.34
CA GLY A 14 1.55 -5.57 -1.70
C GLY A 14 1.56 -5.03 -0.27
N CYS A 15 2.70 -5.17 0.43
CA CYS A 15 2.90 -4.59 1.75
C CYS A 15 2.65 -3.07 1.77
N TYR A 16 3.04 -2.35 0.72
CA TYR A 16 2.78 -0.91 0.58
C TYR A 16 1.29 -0.61 0.36
N CYS A 17 0.62 -1.42 -0.47
CA CYS A 17 -0.82 -1.27 -0.70
C CYS A 17 -1.63 -1.48 0.59
N ILE A 18 -1.27 -2.51 1.36
CA ILE A 18 -1.89 -2.81 2.66
C ILE A 18 -1.62 -1.68 3.65
N HIS A 19 -0.37 -1.23 3.75
CA HIS A 19 0.01 -0.14 4.65
C HIS A 19 -0.74 1.16 4.31
N ALA A 20 -0.78 1.56 3.04
CA ALA A 20 -1.51 2.75 2.60
C ALA A 20 -3.02 2.64 2.91
N SER A 21 -3.61 1.46 2.73
CA SER A 21 -5.01 1.22 3.08
C SER A 21 -5.25 1.35 4.58
N ARG A 22 -4.41 0.72 5.41
CA ARG A 22 -4.48 0.82 6.87
C ARG A 22 -4.28 2.25 7.37
N TYR A 23 -3.35 2.97 6.77
CA TYR A 23 -3.12 4.38 7.06
C TYR A 23 -4.36 5.24 6.77
N ALA A 24 -4.98 5.06 5.61
CA ALA A 24 -6.16 5.82 5.21
C ALA A 24 -7.38 5.56 6.11
N PHE A 25 -7.58 4.32 6.53
CA PHE A 25 -8.70 3.95 7.40
C PHE A 25 -8.39 4.11 8.91
N GLY A 26 -7.14 4.28 9.28
CA GLY A 26 -6.71 4.33 10.69
C GLY A 26 -7.03 3.06 11.47
N ALA A 27 -7.14 1.91 10.81
CA ALA A 27 -7.61 0.66 11.40
C ALA A 27 -7.03 -0.57 10.70
N LEU A 28 -7.19 -1.74 11.32
CA LEU A 28 -7.07 -3.03 10.65
C LEU A 28 -8.35 -3.36 9.88
N PRO A 29 -8.25 -4.08 8.73
CA PRO A 29 -9.43 -4.65 8.10
C PRO A 29 -10.04 -5.72 9.02
N LYS A 30 -11.37 -5.84 8.99
CA LYS A 30 -12.09 -6.89 9.74
C LYS A 30 -11.85 -8.26 9.12
N ARG A 31 -11.76 -8.30 7.80
CA ARG A 31 -11.55 -9.51 7.01
C ARG A 31 -10.96 -9.15 5.65
N VAL A 32 -10.35 -10.13 5.00
CA VAL A 32 -9.74 -9.98 3.69
C VAL A 32 -10.10 -11.15 2.78
N VAL A 33 -10.09 -10.90 1.47
CA VAL A 33 -10.14 -11.96 0.46
C VAL A 33 -9.08 -11.69 -0.59
N GLY A 34 -8.34 -12.72 -1.01
CA GLY A 34 -7.24 -12.62 -1.95
C GLY A 34 -7.30 -13.65 -3.07
N LEU A 35 -6.75 -13.25 -4.21
CA LEU A 35 -6.48 -14.12 -5.35
C LEU A 35 -5.00 -14.01 -5.70
N ILE A 36 -4.33 -15.15 -5.80
CA ILE A 36 -2.88 -15.23 -6.03
C ILE A 36 -2.59 -16.11 -7.23
N GLU A 37 -1.79 -15.60 -8.14
CA GLU A 37 -1.18 -16.39 -9.20
C GLU A 37 0.31 -16.55 -8.93
N ARG A 38 0.78 -17.80 -9.00
CA ARG A 38 2.16 -18.15 -8.71
C ARG A 38 3.00 -18.28 -9.96
N ASP A 39 4.25 -17.86 -9.85
CA ASP A 39 5.26 -18.11 -10.89
C ASP A 39 5.53 -19.61 -11.00
N PRO A 40 5.41 -20.20 -12.20
CA PRO A 40 5.57 -21.65 -12.37
C PRO A 40 6.99 -22.15 -12.12
N LYS A 41 7.99 -21.25 -12.21
CA LYS A 41 9.40 -21.60 -12.02
C LYS A 41 9.85 -21.44 -10.57
N PHE A 42 9.38 -20.38 -9.91
CA PHE A 42 9.85 -20.02 -8.57
C PHE A 42 8.85 -20.38 -7.46
N GLY A 43 7.58 -20.62 -7.79
CA GLY A 43 6.53 -20.92 -6.83
C GLY A 43 6.11 -19.75 -5.94
N THR A 44 6.74 -18.57 -6.09
CA THR A 44 6.34 -17.33 -5.42
C THR A 44 5.14 -16.71 -6.11
N ASP A 45 4.38 -15.91 -5.39
CA ASP A 45 3.31 -15.13 -6.00
C ASP A 45 3.89 -14.08 -6.96
N ARG A 46 3.41 -14.08 -8.20
CA ARG A 46 3.80 -13.12 -9.23
C ARG A 46 2.77 -12.03 -9.45
N LEU A 47 1.52 -12.32 -9.11
CA LEU A 47 0.37 -11.44 -9.22
C LEU A 47 -0.57 -11.73 -8.05
N THR A 48 -0.90 -10.70 -7.29
CA THR A 48 -1.84 -10.79 -6.17
C THR A 48 -2.85 -9.65 -6.25
N SER A 49 -4.14 -9.99 -6.15
CA SER A 49 -5.23 -9.03 -5.96
C SER A 49 -5.96 -9.33 -4.66
N ALA A 50 -6.38 -8.30 -3.93
CA ALA A 50 -7.13 -8.49 -2.69
C ALA A 50 -8.17 -7.41 -2.47
N ILE A 51 -9.21 -7.77 -1.68
CA ILE A 51 -10.18 -6.85 -1.09
C ILE A 51 -10.00 -6.89 0.42
N LEU A 52 -9.91 -5.73 1.03
CA LEU A 52 -9.78 -5.52 2.46
C LEU A 52 -11.05 -4.82 2.97
N ASP A 53 -11.81 -5.45 3.88
CA ASP A 53 -13.06 -4.93 4.45
C ASP A 53 -12.78 -4.17 5.74
N PHE A 54 -12.77 -2.84 5.67
CA PHE A 54 -12.52 -1.96 6.82
C PHE A 54 -13.79 -1.48 7.50
N PRO A 55 -13.73 -1.01 8.74
CA PRO A 55 -14.79 -0.19 9.31
C PRO A 55 -15.04 1.05 8.45
N GLY A 56 -16.23 1.16 7.88
CA GLY A 56 -16.63 2.33 7.09
C GLY A 56 -16.24 2.32 5.61
N GLY A 57 -15.60 1.27 5.11
CA GLY A 57 -15.26 1.21 3.68
C GLY A 57 -14.47 -0.03 3.27
N GLN A 58 -13.97 0.00 2.06
CA GLN A 58 -13.21 -1.11 1.47
C GLN A 58 -11.99 -0.58 0.74
N ALA A 59 -10.91 -1.36 0.75
CA ALA A 59 -9.79 -1.14 -0.14
C ALA A 59 -9.64 -2.34 -1.08
N ILE A 60 -9.19 -2.05 -2.30
CA ILE A 60 -8.84 -3.05 -3.29
C ILE A 60 -7.44 -2.75 -3.80
N PHE A 61 -6.63 -3.77 -4.06
CA PHE A 61 -5.36 -3.58 -4.72
C PHE A 61 -5.00 -4.76 -5.62
N THR A 62 -4.12 -4.47 -6.56
CA THR A 62 -3.39 -5.47 -7.34
C THR A 62 -1.91 -5.13 -7.30
N CYS A 63 -1.07 -6.09 -7.01
CA CYS A 63 0.39 -5.95 -7.06
C CYS A 63 1.01 -7.09 -7.86
N SER A 64 2.12 -6.79 -8.53
CA SER A 64 2.84 -7.77 -9.36
C SER A 64 4.30 -7.37 -9.52
N THR A 65 5.17 -8.38 -9.56
CA THR A 65 6.59 -8.23 -9.92
C THR A 65 6.88 -8.44 -11.41
N GLN A 66 5.85 -8.77 -12.21
CA GLN A 66 6.01 -9.16 -13.62
C GLN A 66 5.14 -8.37 -14.60
N LEU A 67 4.27 -7.49 -14.11
CA LEU A 67 3.51 -6.58 -14.97
C LEU A 67 4.33 -5.34 -15.32
N VAL A 68 3.86 -4.58 -16.32
CA VAL A 68 4.44 -3.27 -16.64
C VAL A 68 4.42 -2.39 -15.39
N PRO A 69 5.55 -1.70 -15.07
CA PRO A 69 5.61 -0.82 -13.91
C PRO A 69 4.55 0.28 -13.95
N TYR A 70 3.73 0.32 -12.93
CA TYR A 70 2.68 1.32 -12.75
C TYR A 70 2.37 1.45 -11.25
N GLN A 71 2.23 2.69 -10.76
CA GLN A 71 1.86 2.96 -9.38
C GLN A 71 0.83 4.07 -9.33
N ARG A 72 -0.24 3.85 -8.58
CA ARG A 72 -1.25 4.85 -8.23
C ARG A 72 -1.93 4.45 -6.94
N VAL A 73 -2.29 5.43 -6.13
CA VAL A 73 -3.23 5.26 -5.03
C VAL A 73 -4.37 6.24 -5.22
N HIS A 74 -5.59 5.71 -5.14
CA HIS A 74 -6.82 6.50 -5.22
C HIS A 74 -7.58 6.38 -3.89
N PHE A 75 -7.94 7.50 -3.30
CA PHE A 75 -8.87 7.58 -2.18
C PHE A 75 -10.18 8.17 -2.70
N LEU A 76 -11.24 7.36 -2.66
CA LEU A 76 -12.57 7.74 -3.14
C LEU A 76 -13.48 7.90 -1.93
N GLY A 77 -13.84 9.12 -1.61
CA GLY A 77 -14.73 9.47 -0.51
C GLY A 77 -16.06 10.03 -0.99
N THR A 78 -16.99 10.24 -0.06
CA THR A 78 -18.30 10.83 -0.36
C THR A 78 -18.28 12.32 -0.65
N LYS A 79 -17.15 12.99 -0.34
CA LYS A 79 -16.99 14.44 -0.54
C LYS A 79 -15.97 14.80 -1.62
N GLY A 80 -15.24 13.81 -2.15
CA GLY A 80 -14.20 14.06 -3.13
C GLY A 80 -13.31 12.84 -3.30
N ARG A 81 -12.29 13.01 -4.14
CA ARG A 81 -11.28 11.99 -4.43
C ARG A 81 -9.88 12.57 -4.41
N ILE A 82 -8.92 11.73 -4.04
CA ILE A 82 -7.49 12.03 -4.11
C ILE A 82 -6.82 10.95 -4.95
N GLU A 83 -5.93 11.35 -5.84
CA GLU A 83 -5.03 10.44 -6.54
C GLU A 83 -3.59 10.84 -6.24
N ILE A 84 -2.74 9.88 -5.86
CA ILE A 84 -1.30 10.07 -5.70
C ILE A 84 -0.59 9.36 -6.86
N GLU A 85 0.21 10.13 -7.62
CA GLU A 85 0.76 9.67 -8.90
C GLU A 85 1.80 8.55 -8.76
N ILE A 86 2.80 8.72 -7.89
CA ILE A 86 3.83 7.72 -7.61
C ILE A 86 3.99 7.60 -6.10
N PRO A 87 3.10 6.82 -5.43
CA PRO A 87 2.99 6.85 -3.98
C PRO A 87 4.17 6.21 -3.24
N PHE A 88 4.86 5.24 -3.83
CA PHE A 88 5.82 4.41 -3.10
C PHE A 88 7.28 4.60 -3.54
N ASN A 89 7.51 4.99 -4.79
CA ASN A 89 8.85 5.23 -5.34
C ASN A 89 8.95 6.65 -5.89
N ALA A 90 8.64 7.64 -5.05
CA ALA A 90 8.74 9.05 -5.44
C ALA A 90 10.12 9.35 -6.05
N PRO A 91 10.18 9.94 -7.25
CA PRO A 91 11.44 10.24 -7.91
C PRO A 91 12.24 11.28 -7.12
N ARG A 92 13.57 11.08 -7.05
CA ARG A 92 14.47 11.97 -6.32
C ARG A 92 14.97 13.15 -7.15
N ASP A 93 14.61 13.21 -8.42
CA ASP A 93 15.13 14.17 -9.42
C ASP A 93 14.06 15.10 -9.97
N ARG A 94 12.81 14.94 -9.54
CA ARG A 94 11.69 15.76 -10.02
C ARG A 94 10.56 15.83 -9.00
N PRO A 95 9.68 16.84 -9.06
CA PRO A 95 8.48 16.94 -8.25
C PRO A 95 7.53 15.77 -8.44
N THR A 96 6.77 15.42 -7.37
CA THR A 96 5.66 14.49 -7.39
C THR A 96 4.33 15.22 -7.35
N ARG A 97 3.24 14.56 -7.76
CA ARG A 97 1.93 15.20 -7.89
C ARG A 97 0.85 14.42 -7.15
N MET A 98 -0.08 15.19 -6.61
CA MET A 98 -1.35 14.71 -6.10
C MET A 98 -2.48 15.46 -6.82
N PHE A 99 -3.56 14.77 -7.08
CA PHE A 99 -4.75 15.33 -7.73
C PHE A 99 -5.91 15.24 -6.74
N LEU A 100 -6.53 16.39 -6.47
CA LEU A 100 -7.68 16.53 -5.59
C LEU A 100 -8.89 16.97 -6.40
N ASP A 101 -10.03 16.33 -6.21
CA ASP A 101 -11.30 16.74 -6.82
C ASP A 101 -12.42 16.64 -5.79
N GLU A 102 -13.00 17.77 -5.46
CA GLU A 102 -14.13 17.89 -4.52
C GLU A 102 -15.44 18.31 -5.21
N THR A 103 -15.45 18.40 -6.54
CA THR A 103 -16.61 18.90 -7.27
C THR A 103 -17.66 17.82 -7.55
N GLY A 104 -17.26 16.55 -7.53
CA GLY A 104 -18.12 15.43 -7.94
C GLY A 104 -18.40 15.39 -9.45
N ASP A 105 -17.71 16.21 -10.25
CA ASP A 105 -17.82 16.15 -11.70
C ASP A 105 -17.05 14.94 -12.24
N ILE A 106 -17.77 14.06 -12.94
CA ILE A 106 -17.20 12.83 -13.52
C ILE A 106 -16.18 13.10 -14.63
N PHE A 107 -16.24 14.28 -15.26
CA PHE A 107 -15.29 14.67 -16.32
C PHE A 107 -14.01 15.29 -15.77
N GLY A 108 -13.94 15.51 -14.44
CA GLY A 108 -12.73 16.00 -13.78
C GLY A 108 -12.44 17.49 -14.03
N SER A 109 -13.44 18.29 -14.34
CA SER A 109 -13.26 19.74 -14.60
C SER A 109 -12.78 20.52 -13.37
N GLY A 110 -12.97 19.96 -12.17
CA GLY A 110 -12.56 20.56 -10.91
C GLY A 110 -11.28 19.99 -10.30
N ILE A 111 -10.51 19.20 -11.03
CA ILE A 111 -9.26 18.63 -10.53
C ILE A 111 -8.24 19.75 -10.23
N VAL A 112 -7.82 19.81 -8.98
CA VAL A 112 -6.69 20.64 -8.53
C VAL A 112 -5.46 19.74 -8.45
N THR A 113 -4.37 20.19 -9.08
CA THR A 113 -3.08 19.50 -9.02
C THR A 113 -2.20 20.17 -7.99
N GLU A 114 -1.77 19.42 -6.99
CA GLU A 114 -0.73 19.84 -6.06
C GLU A 114 0.60 19.19 -6.44
N ALA A 115 1.65 19.98 -6.52
CA ALA A 115 3.00 19.52 -6.77
C ALA A 115 3.83 19.63 -5.48
N PHE A 116 4.59 18.62 -5.16
CA PHE A 116 5.49 18.59 -4.02
C PHE A 116 6.93 18.65 -4.51
N ASP A 117 7.73 19.47 -3.86
CA ASP A 117 9.14 19.63 -4.20
C ASP A 117 9.89 18.29 -4.17
N THR A 118 10.95 18.22 -4.94
CA THR A 118 11.83 17.07 -4.99
C THR A 118 12.38 16.75 -3.60
N ALA A 119 12.22 15.49 -3.19
CA ALA A 119 12.71 15.00 -1.91
C ALA A 119 13.21 13.57 -2.00
N ASP A 120 14.23 13.25 -1.21
CA ASP A 120 14.69 11.86 -1.05
C ASP A 120 14.01 11.24 0.18
N GLN A 121 12.97 10.44 -0.07
CA GLN A 121 12.20 9.76 0.98
C GLN A 121 13.06 8.87 1.88
N TYR A 122 14.11 8.24 1.35
CA TYR A 122 14.98 7.35 2.13
C TYR A 122 15.92 8.13 3.06
N THR A 123 16.41 9.27 2.61
CA THR A 123 17.16 10.20 3.49
C THR A 123 16.25 10.71 4.61
N MET A 124 15.05 11.16 4.27
CA MET A 124 14.07 11.64 5.26
C MET A 124 13.71 10.56 6.29
N GLN A 125 13.54 9.31 5.85
CA GLN A 125 13.27 8.16 6.71
C GLN A 125 14.46 7.89 7.65
N GLY A 126 15.67 7.88 7.11
CA GLY A 126 16.90 7.66 7.89
C GLY A 126 17.12 8.77 8.93
N ASP A 127 16.89 10.01 8.56
CA ASP A 127 16.99 11.16 9.46
C ASP A 127 15.95 11.10 10.58
N ALA A 128 14.71 10.76 10.25
CA ALA A 128 13.64 10.61 11.25
C ALA A 128 13.95 9.52 12.27
N PHE A 129 14.42 8.37 11.82
CA PHE A 129 14.86 7.29 12.70
C PHE A 129 16.05 7.69 13.55
N SER A 130 17.09 8.29 12.93
CA SER A 130 18.30 8.74 13.64
C SER A 130 17.96 9.76 14.72
N ARG A 131 17.06 10.69 14.45
CA ARG A 131 16.57 11.68 15.43
C ARG A 131 15.87 11.00 16.60
N ALA A 132 14.97 10.05 16.34
CA ALA A 132 14.31 9.29 17.40
C ALA A 132 15.32 8.57 18.32
N VAL A 133 16.39 7.98 17.76
CA VAL A 133 17.44 7.33 18.54
C VAL A 133 18.24 8.33 19.35
N LEU A 134 18.66 9.46 18.77
CA LEU A 134 19.51 10.47 19.43
C LEU A 134 18.78 11.25 20.52
N GLU A 135 17.51 11.51 20.33
CA GLU A 135 16.68 12.29 21.26
C GLU A 135 15.88 11.41 22.23
N GLY A 136 15.93 10.09 22.09
CA GLY A 136 15.18 9.15 22.91
C GLY A 136 13.67 9.24 22.69
N GLY A 137 13.24 9.67 21.50
CA GLY A 137 11.85 9.85 21.13
C GLY A 137 11.22 8.58 20.53
N GLU A 138 9.92 8.67 20.25
CA GLU A 138 9.21 7.62 19.53
C GLU A 138 9.59 7.60 18.05
N VAL A 139 9.64 6.40 17.47
CA VAL A 139 9.82 6.25 16.02
C VAL A 139 8.51 6.60 15.28
N PRO A 140 8.58 7.23 14.09
CA PRO A 140 7.37 7.63 13.35
C PRO A 140 6.43 6.47 13.02
N VAL A 141 6.97 5.27 12.80
CA VAL A 141 6.21 4.03 12.57
C VAL A 141 6.72 2.98 13.54
N PRO A 142 5.95 2.60 14.57
CA PRO A 142 6.36 1.64 15.57
C PRO A 142 6.37 0.21 15.01
N LEU A 143 7.08 -0.69 15.68
CA LEU A 143 7.18 -2.10 15.29
C LEU A 143 5.82 -2.80 15.25
N GLU A 144 4.91 -2.43 16.11
CA GLU A 144 3.54 -2.94 16.17
C GLU A 144 2.78 -2.69 14.86
N ASP A 145 3.08 -1.60 14.16
CA ASP A 145 2.49 -1.33 12.84
C ASP A 145 2.99 -2.31 11.79
N ALA A 146 4.29 -2.65 11.82
CA ALA A 146 4.87 -3.66 10.93
C ALA A 146 4.27 -5.05 11.21
N ILE A 147 4.10 -5.42 12.48
CA ILE A 147 3.44 -6.67 12.89
C ILE A 147 1.99 -6.71 12.39
N ALA A 148 1.26 -5.62 12.55
CA ALA A 148 -0.11 -5.50 12.07
C ALA A 148 -0.19 -5.61 10.54
N ASN A 149 0.77 -5.03 9.82
CA ASN A 149 0.83 -5.15 8.36
C ASN A 149 1.09 -6.59 7.92
N MET A 150 2.01 -7.28 8.60
CA MET A 150 2.30 -8.69 8.35
C MET A 150 1.08 -9.60 8.61
N ALA A 151 0.30 -9.34 9.65
CA ALA A 151 -0.91 -10.10 9.93
C ALA A 151 -1.91 -10.03 8.75
N VAL A 152 -2.06 -8.86 8.12
CA VAL A 152 -2.92 -8.70 6.93
C VAL A 152 -2.35 -9.46 5.73
N ILE A 153 -1.03 -9.40 5.49
CA ILE A 153 -0.36 -10.16 4.43
C ILE A 153 -0.63 -11.66 4.58
N GLU A 154 -0.41 -12.21 5.78
CA GLU A 154 -0.64 -13.62 6.08
C GLU A 154 -2.12 -14.02 5.89
N ALA A 155 -3.05 -13.15 6.29
CA ALA A 155 -4.48 -13.37 6.08
C ALA A 155 -4.84 -13.42 4.58
N VAL A 156 -4.22 -12.59 3.73
CA VAL A 156 -4.40 -12.63 2.26
C VAL A 156 -3.87 -13.96 1.68
N PHE A 157 -2.71 -14.44 2.13
CA PHE A 157 -2.20 -15.75 1.73
C PHE A 157 -3.13 -16.90 2.16
N GLN A 158 -3.62 -16.86 3.40
CA GLN A 158 -4.56 -17.85 3.90
C GLN A 158 -5.87 -17.84 3.11
N SER A 159 -6.40 -16.64 2.82
CA SER A 159 -7.60 -16.48 2.02
C SER A 159 -7.45 -17.06 0.62
N ALA A 160 -6.37 -16.74 -0.07
CA ALA A 160 -6.11 -17.29 -1.41
C ALA A 160 -5.95 -18.82 -1.41
N ALA A 161 -5.36 -19.38 -0.35
CA ALA A 161 -5.20 -20.83 -0.22
C ALA A 161 -6.53 -21.55 0.05
N ARG A 162 -7.47 -20.93 0.77
CA ARG A 162 -8.77 -21.51 1.16
C ARG A 162 -9.89 -21.16 0.16
N GLY A 163 -9.73 -20.11 -0.65
CA GLY A 163 -10.79 -19.59 -1.51
C GLY A 163 -11.94 -18.91 -0.75
N GLU A 164 -11.68 -18.39 0.43
CA GLU A 164 -12.70 -17.80 1.31
C GLU A 164 -12.20 -16.52 2.01
N TRP A 165 -13.11 -15.76 2.61
CA TRP A 165 -12.78 -14.63 3.47
C TRP A 165 -12.09 -15.11 4.75
N VAL A 166 -11.01 -14.40 5.13
CA VAL A 166 -10.31 -14.61 6.40
C VAL A 166 -10.52 -13.39 7.29
N THR A 167 -10.97 -13.61 8.53
CA THR A 167 -11.10 -12.59 9.58
C THR A 167 -9.76 -12.38 10.28
N LEU A 168 -9.42 -11.12 10.61
CA LEU A 168 -8.23 -10.76 11.37
C LEU A 168 -8.54 -10.65 12.86
#